data_ec96b4c81dbf9fa4bd1bd9c23dc19001
#
_entry.id   ec96b4c81dbf9fa4bd1bd9c23dc19001
#
_cell.length_a   1.000
_cell.length_b   1.000
_cell.length_c   1.000
_cell.angle_alpha   90.00
_cell.angle_beta   90.00
_cell.angle_gamma   90.00
#
_symmetry.space_group_name_H-M   'P 1'
#
loop_
_entity.id
_entity.type
_entity.pdbx_description
1 polymer ?
#
loop_
_entity_poly.entity_id
_entity_poly.type
_entity_poly.pdbx_seq_one_letter_code
_entity_poly.pdbx_strand_id
1 'polypeptide(L)'
;MSDHALARLAEAAGIEARYWDIEGRQHETTPETMRALLRAFGLRAESGAEIGESLALLRGEPWREMVPPVHMTREGEGTAIAYRAPPGEAGKLEWAIVCENGEQRTGVCDLATLPVEETGEAAGMATALRKLPLPALPLGYHHLRLAGAEAETLLIVAPPSCHLPAGWPRRRYWGLAAQLYALRRRGDWGIGDFTALRALIAGAGAADAVGLNPLHALFRDVPEAASPYSPSSRLFCNPLYLD
;
A
#
# COMPACT_ATOMS: atom_id res chain seq x y z
N MET A 1 35.07 9.91 3.99
CA MET A 1 34.55 9.20 2.80
C MET A 1 33.50 8.15 3.17
N SER A 2 33.58 7.52 4.34
CA SER A 2 32.63 6.51 4.83
C SER A 2 31.21 7.05 5.07
N ASP A 3 31.07 8.23 5.67
CA ASP A 3 29.77 8.76 6.09
C ASP A 3 28.87 9.19 4.91
N HIS A 4 29.46 9.72 3.84
CA HIS A 4 28.67 10.05 2.65
C HIS A 4 28.13 8.79 1.93
N ALA A 5 28.92 7.72 1.87
CA ALA A 5 28.47 6.46 1.27
C ALA A 5 27.37 5.80 2.14
N LEU A 6 27.52 5.87 3.47
CA LEU A 6 26.50 5.39 4.42
C LEU A 6 25.19 6.18 4.28
N ALA A 7 25.27 7.50 4.18
CA ALA A 7 24.08 8.34 4.01
C ALA A 7 23.34 8.00 2.69
N ARG A 8 24.08 7.77 1.59
CA ARG A 8 23.49 7.33 0.31
C ARG A 8 22.81 5.96 0.41
N LEU A 9 23.39 5.01 1.14
CA LEU A 9 22.76 3.71 1.38
C LEU A 9 21.51 3.86 2.23
N ALA A 10 21.57 4.66 3.30
CA ALA A 10 20.44 4.95 4.15
C ALA A 10 19.28 5.59 3.37
N GLU A 11 19.56 6.60 2.55
CA GLU A 11 18.58 7.24 1.67
C GLU A 11 17.96 6.24 0.67
N ALA A 12 18.80 5.40 0.03
CA ALA A 12 18.33 4.37 -0.89
C ALA A 12 17.44 3.31 -0.21
N ALA A 13 17.64 3.07 1.09
CA ALA A 13 16.83 2.18 1.92
C ALA A 13 15.59 2.89 2.53
N GLY A 14 15.35 4.17 2.21
CA GLY A 14 14.21 4.94 2.73
C GLY A 14 14.39 5.45 4.17
N ILE A 15 15.63 5.52 4.66
CA ILE A 15 15.93 6.07 5.98
C ILE A 15 16.12 7.59 5.85
N GLU A 16 15.26 8.34 6.54
CA GLU A 16 15.35 9.80 6.57
C GLU A 16 16.61 10.26 7.31
N ALA A 17 17.43 11.06 6.64
CA ALA A 17 18.65 11.63 7.22
C ALA A 17 18.33 12.71 8.28
N ARG A 18 17.17 13.38 8.14
CA ARG A 18 16.66 14.43 9.02
C ARG A 18 15.17 14.35 9.17
N TYR A 19 14.68 14.58 10.37
CA TYR A 19 13.23 14.65 10.63
C TYR A 19 12.91 15.72 11.64
N TRP A 20 11.66 16.13 11.69
CA TRP A 20 11.14 17.10 12.64
C TRP A 20 10.27 16.38 13.67
N ASP A 21 10.46 16.67 14.95
CA ASP A 21 9.58 16.15 15.99
C ASP A 21 8.29 16.98 16.08
N ILE A 22 7.38 16.52 16.95
CA ILE A 22 6.10 17.21 17.18
C ILE A 22 6.24 18.60 17.81
N GLU A 23 7.42 18.92 18.36
CA GLU A 23 7.73 20.21 18.95
C GLU A 23 8.37 21.17 17.93
N GLY A 24 8.56 20.71 16.68
CA GLY A 24 9.17 21.48 15.62
C GLY A 24 10.69 21.58 15.72
N ARG A 25 11.35 20.65 16.41
CA ARG A 25 12.81 20.55 16.45
C ARG A 25 13.32 19.60 15.37
N GLN A 26 14.35 20.03 14.68
CA GLN A 26 15.02 19.18 13.69
C GLN A 26 16.01 18.23 14.37
N HIS A 27 15.94 16.98 14.00
CA HIS A 27 16.88 15.93 14.41
C HIS A 27 17.63 15.38 13.20
N GLU A 28 18.86 14.98 13.42
CA GLU A 28 19.67 14.26 12.43
C GLU A 28 19.79 12.80 12.85
N THR A 29 19.62 11.89 11.89
CA THR A 29 19.83 10.47 12.12
C THR A 29 21.33 10.20 12.17
N THR A 30 21.81 9.69 13.31
CA THR A 30 23.25 9.45 13.49
C THR A 30 23.74 8.28 12.65
N PRO A 31 25.03 8.21 12.32
CA PRO A 31 25.60 7.07 11.59
C PRO A 31 25.35 5.72 12.28
N GLU A 32 25.37 5.69 13.62
CA GLU A 32 25.08 4.48 14.41
C GLU A 32 23.62 4.05 14.21
N THR A 33 22.68 5.00 14.26
CA THR A 33 21.26 4.75 14.03
C THR A 33 21.02 4.28 12.59
N MET A 34 21.66 4.90 11.60
CA MET A 34 21.59 4.45 10.20
C MET A 34 22.05 3.00 10.06
N ARG A 35 23.19 2.63 10.64
CA ARG A 35 23.69 1.23 10.59
C ARG A 35 22.75 0.25 11.30
N ALA A 36 22.17 0.64 12.44
CA ALA A 36 21.23 -0.18 13.17
C ALA A 36 19.96 -0.45 12.36
N LEU A 37 19.40 0.56 11.70
CA LEU A 37 18.23 0.45 10.83
C LEU A 37 18.54 -0.37 9.57
N LEU A 38 19.69 -0.11 8.92
CA LEU A 38 20.13 -0.89 7.75
C LEU A 38 20.28 -2.38 8.09
N ARG A 39 20.85 -2.69 9.26
CA ARG A 39 20.98 -4.07 9.74
C ARG A 39 19.59 -4.71 9.97
N ALA A 40 18.63 -3.95 10.48
CA ALA A 40 17.26 -4.43 10.64
C ALA A 40 16.57 -4.73 9.29
N PHE A 41 16.96 -4.03 8.23
CA PHE A 41 16.55 -4.31 6.84
C PHE A 41 17.35 -5.43 6.17
N GLY A 42 18.30 -6.06 6.89
CA GLY A 42 19.16 -7.11 6.33
C GLY A 42 20.31 -6.57 5.45
N LEU A 43 20.60 -5.27 5.49
CA LEU A 43 21.65 -4.61 4.72
C LEU A 43 22.91 -4.45 5.58
N ARG A 44 24.07 -4.81 5.02
CA ARG A 44 25.36 -4.66 5.68
C ARG A 44 25.96 -3.28 5.37
N ALA A 45 26.50 -2.61 6.40
CA ALA A 45 26.99 -1.24 6.29
C ALA A 45 28.19 -0.93 7.22
N GLU A 46 28.95 -1.93 7.65
CA GLU A 46 30.08 -1.74 8.56
C GLU A 46 31.35 -1.28 7.84
N SER A 47 31.50 -1.64 6.57
CA SER A 47 32.62 -1.25 5.72
C SER A 47 32.17 -0.62 4.41
N GLY A 48 33.09 0.11 3.74
CA GLY A 48 32.80 0.68 2.42
C GLY A 48 32.47 -0.38 1.35
N ALA A 49 33.07 -1.57 1.44
CA ALA A 49 32.77 -2.68 0.55
C ALA A 49 31.33 -3.18 0.78
N GLU A 50 30.94 -3.39 2.02
CA GLU A 50 29.56 -3.81 2.39
C GLU A 50 28.50 -2.78 1.98
N ILE A 51 28.79 -1.48 2.14
CA ILE A 51 27.93 -0.41 1.66
C ILE A 51 27.74 -0.50 0.14
N GLY A 52 28.84 -0.75 -0.60
CA GLY A 52 28.79 -0.92 -2.04
C GLY A 52 27.94 -2.13 -2.47
N GLU A 53 28.13 -3.28 -1.83
CA GLU A 53 27.33 -4.49 -2.05
C GLU A 53 25.83 -4.27 -1.73
N SER A 54 25.53 -3.63 -0.61
CA SER A 54 24.15 -3.33 -0.21
C SER A 54 23.47 -2.34 -1.15
N LEU A 55 24.19 -1.34 -1.65
CA LEU A 55 23.69 -0.43 -2.69
C LEU A 55 23.41 -1.16 -4.01
N ALA A 56 24.31 -2.05 -4.43
CA ALA A 56 24.12 -2.86 -5.63
C ALA A 56 22.89 -3.79 -5.49
N LEU A 57 22.71 -4.38 -4.30
CA LEU A 57 21.54 -5.19 -3.98
C LEU A 57 20.22 -4.39 -4.14
N LEU A 58 20.12 -3.22 -3.50
CA LEU A 58 18.94 -2.37 -3.58
C LEU A 58 18.64 -1.89 -5.00
N ARG A 59 19.66 -1.54 -5.77
CA ARG A 59 19.50 -1.12 -7.17
C ARG A 59 19.07 -2.26 -8.08
N GLY A 60 19.53 -3.48 -7.78
CA GLY A 60 19.16 -4.66 -8.53
C GLY A 60 17.76 -5.19 -8.19
N GLU A 61 17.20 -4.84 -7.03
CA GLU A 61 15.94 -5.38 -6.57
C GLU A 61 14.75 -5.14 -7.53
N PRO A 62 14.53 -3.93 -8.08
CA PRO A 62 13.47 -3.69 -9.04
C PRO A 62 13.62 -4.49 -10.34
N TRP A 63 14.82 -5.01 -10.64
CA TRP A 63 15.15 -5.74 -11.86
C TRP A 63 15.03 -7.26 -11.72
N ARG A 64 14.82 -7.78 -10.50
CA ARG A 64 14.74 -9.21 -10.22
C ARG A 64 13.44 -9.84 -10.70
N GLU A 65 12.37 -9.09 -10.66
CA GLU A 65 11.04 -9.58 -11.01
C GLU A 65 10.72 -9.24 -12.46
N MET A 66 10.26 -10.24 -13.21
CA MET A 66 9.83 -10.09 -14.61
C MET A 66 8.72 -9.05 -14.73
N VAL A 67 7.77 -9.09 -13.80
CA VAL A 67 6.64 -8.14 -13.67
C VAL A 67 6.49 -7.72 -12.22
N PRO A 68 6.00 -6.51 -11.92
CA PRO A 68 5.75 -6.10 -10.55
C PRO A 68 4.65 -6.97 -9.93
N PRO A 69 4.70 -7.25 -8.61
CA PRO A 69 3.67 -8.03 -7.93
C PRO A 69 2.31 -7.33 -7.90
N VAL A 70 2.32 -6.00 -7.97
CA VAL A 70 1.10 -5.16 -8.02
C VAL A 70 1.29 -4.07 -9.06
N HIS A 71 0.27 -3.83 -9.86
CA HIS A 71 0.21 -2.69 -10.78
C HIS A 71 -1.14 -1.99 -10.65
N MET A 72 -1.12 -0.66 -10.53
CA MET A 72 -2.32 0.15 -10.40
C MET A 72 -2.48 1.07 -11.60
N THR A 73 -3.71 1.14 -12.13
CA THR A 73 -4.12 2.05 -13.19
C THR A 73 -5.51 2.65 -12.87
N ARG A 74 -5.95 3.60 -13.65
CA ARG A 74 -7.30 4.18 -13.52
C ARG A 74 -8.22 3.70 -14.63
N GLU A 75 -9.50 3.62 -14.33
CA GLU A 75 -10.51 3.28 -15.29
C GLU A 75 -10.46 4.23 -16.51
N GLY A 76 -10.52 3.64 -17.71
CA GLY A 76 -10.41 4.36 -18.96
C GLY A 76 -8.99 4.73 -19.40
N GLU A 77 -7.99 4.52 -18.58
CA GLU A 77 -6.59 4.66 -18.96
C GLU A 77 -6.09 3.36 -19.59
N GLY A 78 -5.28 3.48 -20.64
CA GLY A 78 -4.58 2.32 -21.22
C GLY A 78 -3.62 1.75 -20.17
N THR A 79 -3.64 0.43 -20.01
CA THR A 79 -2.77 -0.26 -19.05
C THR A 79 -1.52 -0.74 -19.76
N ALA A 80 -0.35 -0.33 -19.29
CA ALA A 80 0.94 -0.85 -19.75
C ALA A 80 1.80 -1.22 -18.54
N ILE A 81 2.07 -2.52 -18.37
CA ILE A 81 2.82 -3.02 -17.22
C ILE A 81 4.31 -3.11 -17.55
N ALA A 82 5.16 -2.85 -16.56
CA ALA A 82 6.59 -3.07 -16.66
C ALA A 82 6.89 -4.57 -16.83
N TYR A 83 7.54 -4.91 -17.94
CA TYR A 83 8.01 -6.26 -18.24
C TYR A 83 9.54 -6.23 -18.35
N ARG A 84 10.20 -7.07 -17.60
CA ARG A 84 11.66 -7.14 -17.51
C ARG A 84 12.13 -8.52 -17.93
N ALA A 85 13.07 -8.54 -18.87
CA ALA A 85 13.60 -9.76 -19.42
C ALA A 85 15.01 -9.51 -20.01
N PRO A 86 15.78 -10.56 -20.35
CA PRO A 86 17.05 -10.38 -21.03
C PRO A 86 16.95 -9.45 -22.23
N PRO A 87 17.96 -8.58 -22.52
CA PRO A 87 17.85 -7.57 -23.57
C PRO A 87 17.56 -8.13 -24.97
N GLY A 88 18.03 -9.35 -25.27
CA GLY A 88 17.82 -10.03 -26.53
C GLY A 88 16.55 -10.88 -26.60
N GLU A 89 15.71 -10.88 -25.58
CA GLU A 89 14.49 -11.65 -25.60
C GLU A 89 13.53 -11.15 -26.67
N ALA A 90 13.08 -12.08 -27.52
CA ALA A 90 12.19 -11.83 -28.64
C ALA A 90 11.18 -12.98 -28.73
N GLY A 91 10.09 -12.76 -29.47
CA GLY A 91 9.06 -13.75 -29.67
C GLY A 91 7.73 -13.33 -29.09
N LYS A 92 6.82 -14.29 -29.03
CA LYS A 92 5.43 -14.06 -28.57
C LYS A 92 5.31 -14.37 -27.10
N LEU A 93 4.86 -13.38 -26.33
CA LEU A 93 4.52 -13.51 -24.92
C LEU A 93 3.00 -13.66 -24.77
N GLU A 94 2.57 -14.79 -24.29
CA GLU A 94 1.15 -15.03 -23.98
C GLU A 94 0.83 -14.51 -22.58
N TRP A 95 -0.35 -13.92 -22.43
CA TRP A 95 -0.85 -13.47 -21.14
C TRP A 95 -2.32 -13.86 -20.94
N ALA A 96 -2.69 -14.03 -19.69
CA ALA A 96 -4.05 -14.27 -19.26
C ALA A 96 -4.40 -13.37 -18.08
N ILE A 97 -5.59 -12.76 -18.10
CA ILE A 97 -6.12 -11.94 -17.00
C ILE A 97 -7.42 -12.59 -16.53
N VAL A 98 -7.51 -12.83 -15.23
CA VAL A 98 -8.74 -13.21 -14.56
C VAL A 98 -9.30 -11.96 -13.88
N CYS A 99 -10.43 -11.47 -14.35
CA CYS A 99 -11.11 -10.33 -13.78
C CYS A 99 -11.80 -10.67 -12.44
N GLU A 100 -12.04 -9.67 -11.59
CA GLU A 100 -12.73 -9.85 -10.30
C GLU A 100 -14.11 -10.50 -10.45
N ASN A 101 -14.82 -10.24 -11.54
CA ASN A 101 -16.11 -10.85 -11.87
C ASN A 101 -16.01 -12.28 -12.43
N GLY A 102 -14.80 -12.84 -12.54
CA GLY A 102 -14.54 -14.16 -13.09
C GLY A 102 -14.38 -14.21 -14.63
N GLU A 103 -14.54 -13.11 -15.35
CA GLU A 103 -14.25 -13.02 -16.78
C GLU A 103 -12.77 -13.30 -17.03
N GLN A 104 -12.47 -14.10 -18.05
CA GLN A 104 -11.10 -14.36 -18.47
C GLN A 104 -10.80 -13.65 -19.79
N ARG A 105 -9.65 -13.00 -19.85
CA ARG A 105 -9.12 -12.37 -21.05
C ARG A 105 -7.74 -12.90 -21.33
N THR A 106 -7.47 -13.25 -22.56
CA THR A 106 -6.17 -13.75 -23.01
C THR A 106 -5.67 -12.95 -24.20
N GLY A 107 -4.39 -12.93 -24.40
CA GLY A 107 -3.79 -12.30 -25.56
C GLY A 107 -2.33 -12.67 -25.72
N VAL A 108 -1.77 -12.16 -26.79
CA VAL A 108 -0.37 -12.38 -27.17
C VAL A 108 0.25 -11.05 -27.53
N CYS A 109 1.44 -10.80 -27.04
CA CYS A 109 2.24 -9.64 -27.40
C CYS A 109 3.53 -10.10 -28.10
N ASP A 110 3.89 -9.45 -29.19
CA ASP A 110 5.18 -9.69 -29.85
C ASP A 110 6.23 -8.78 -29.18
N LEU A 111 7.13 -9.37 -28.43
CA LEU A 111 8.18 -8.66 -27.71
C LEU A 111 9.15 -7.90 -28.64
N ALA A 112 9.28 -8.33 -29.89
CA ALA A 112 10.14 -7.66 -30.88
C ALA A 112 9.57 -6.27 -31.26
N THR A 113 8.28 -6.03 -31.07
CA THR A 113 7.63 -4.75 -31.37
C THR A 113 7.71 -3.75 -30.22
N LEU A 114 8.09 -4.20 -29.01
CA LEU A 114 8.17 -3.35 -27.83
C LEU A 114 9.55 -2.72 -27.71
N PRO A 115 9.63 -1.38 -27.64
CA PRO A 115 10.90 -0.70 -27.42
C PRO A 115 11.46 -1.03 -26.03
N VAL A 116 12.78 -1.11 -25.96
CA VAL A 116 13.48 -1.14 -24.67
C VAL A 116 13.48 0.29 -24.13
N GLU A 117 12.86 0.52 -22.99
CA GLU A 117 12.80 1.84 -22.34
C GLU A 117 14.02 2.08 -21.47
N GLU A 118 14.47 1.04 -20.79
CA GLU A 118 15.56 1.11 -19.83
C GLU A 118 16.31 -0.22 -19.78
N THR A 119 17.58 -0.17 -19.38
CA THR A 119 18.38 -1.36 -19.11
C THR A 119 18.95 -1.29 -17.71
N GLY A 120 19.00 -2.44 -17.05
CA GLY A 120 19.52 -2.59 -15.71
C GLY A 120 20.21 -3.93 -15.53
N GLU A 121 20.54 -4.24 -14.30
CA GLU A 121 21.21 -5.47 -13.93
C GLU A 121 20.60 -6.05 -12.66
N ALA A 122 20.29 -7.33 -12.67
CA ALA A 122 19.89 -8.09 -11.50
C ALA A 122 20.79 -9.32 -11.35
N ALA A 123 21.43 -9.46 -10.20
CA ALA A 123 22.31 -10.59 -9.89
C ALA A 123 23.39 -10.87 -10.96
N GLY A 124 23.99 -9.84 -11.54
CA GLY A 124 25.02 -9.95 -12.58
C GLY A 124 24.48 -10.21 -14.00
N MET A 125 23.16 -10.23 -14.18
CA MET A 125 22.54 -10.43 -15.50
C MET A 125 21.92 -9.14 -16.01
N ALA A 126 22.27 -8.77 -17.25
CA ALA A 126 21.66 -7.64 -17.93
C ALA A 126 20.16 -7.89 -18.16
N THR A 127 19.37 -6.90 -17.93
CA THR A 127 17.91 -6.94 -18.05
C THR A 127 17.41 -5.70 -18.77
N ALA A 128 16.43 -5.84 -19.64
CA ALA A 128 15.77 -4.76 -20.36
C ALA A 128 14.33 -4.61 -19.87
N LEU A 129 13.92 -3.37 -19.62
CA LEU A 129 12.56 -2.97 -19.30
C LEU A 129 11.81 -2.63 -20.60
N ARG A 130 10.65 -3.21 -20.77
CA ARG A 130 9.65 -2.88 -21.79
C ARG A 130 8.32 -2.60 -21.16
N LYS A 131 7.43 -1.93 -21.87
CA LYS A 131 6.03 -1.75 -21.46
C LYS A 131 5.15 -2.73 -22.23
N LEU A 132 4.61 -3.72 -21.51
CA LEU A 132 3.66 -4.69 -22.06
C LEU A 132 2.26 -4.06 -22.06
N PRO A 133 1.66 -3.76 -23.24
CA PRO A 133 0.32 -3.21 -23.31
C PRO A 133 -0.72 -4.27 -22.97
N LEU A 134 -1.67 -3.90 -22.14
CA LEU A 134 -2.83 -4.72 -21.77
C LEU A 134 -4.13 -4.02 -22.17
N PRO A 135 -5.22 -4.76 -22.38
CA PRO A 135 -6.52 -4.18 -22.69
C PRO A 135 -7.02 -3.31 -21.53
N ALA A 136 -7.91 -2.37 -21.82
CA ALA A 136 -8.64 -1.65 -20.79
C ALA A 136 -9.47 -2.65 -19.95
N LEU A 137 -9.40 -2.51 -18.65
CA LEU A 137 -10.07 -3.37 -17.68
C LEU A 137 -11.16 -2.59 -16.94
N PRO A 138 -12.23 -3.25 -16.47
CA PRO A 138 -13.22 -2.63 -15.61
C PRO A 138 -12.61 -2.30 -14.24
N LEU A 139 -13.32 -1.49 -13.45
CA LEU A 139 -12.99 -1.28 -12.03
C LEU A 139 -12.87 -2.63 -11.29
N GLY A 140 -11.90 -2.72 -10.39
CA GLY A 140 -11.73 -3.88 -9.53
C GLY A 140 -10.31 -4.40 -9.42
N TYR A 141 -10.21 -5.60 -8.88
CA TYR A 141 -8.96 -6.33 -8.63
C TYR A 141 -8.89 -7.51 -9.60
N HIS A 142 -7.86 -7.53 -10.44
CA HIS A 142 -7.69 -8.55 -11.47
C HIS A 142 -6.33 -9.22 -11.33
N HIS A 143 -6.18 -10.41 -11.86
CA HIS A 143 -4.96 -11.20 -11.77
C HIS A 143 -4.37 -11.46 -13.15
N LEU A 144 -3.16 -10.96 -13.39
CA LEU A 144 -2.40 -11.18 -14.62
C LEU A 144 -1.41 -12.32 -14.43
N ARG A 145 -1.42 -13.24 -15.37
CA ARG A 145 -0.41 -14.30 -15.53
C ARG A 145 0.26 -14.19 -16.89
N LEU A 146 1.57 -14.35 -16.92
CA LEU A 146 2.35 -14.41 -18.14
C LEU A 146 2.85 -15.84 -18.35
N ALA A 147 2.88 -16.30 -19.60
CA ALA A 147 3.49 -17.57 -19.92
C ALA A 147 4.99 -17.57 -19.52
N GLY A 148 5.41 -18.62 -18.83
CA GLY A 148 6.79 -18.74 -18.34
C GLY A 148 7.10 -17.97 -17.04
N ALA A 149 6.17 -17.21 -16.49
CA ALA A 149 6.30 -16.61 -15.17
C ALA A 149 5.60 -17.44 -14.10
N GLU A 150 6.29 -17.71 -12.99
CA GLU A 150 5.66 -18.36 -11.83
C GLU A 150 4.80 -17.37 -11.01
N ALA A 151 5.18 -16.09 -11.04
CA ALA A 151 4.53 -15.04 -10.28
C ALA A 151 3.29 -14.49 -11.01
N GLU A 152 2.28 -14.13 -10.22
CA GLU A 152 1.07 -13.45 -10.65
C GLU A 152 1.15 -11.97 -10.27
N THR A 153 0.67 -11.08 -11.14
CA THR A 153 0.54 -9.65 -10.84
C THR A 153 -0.90 -9.32 -10.47
N LEU A 154 -1.10 -8.68 -9.32
CA LEU A 154 -2.37 -8.05 -8.98
C LEU A 154 -2.52 -6.74 -9.77
N LEU A 155 -3.52 -6.69 -10.66
CA LEU A 155 -3.90 -5.47 -11.38
C LEU A 155 -5.05 -4.78 -10.65
N ILE A 156 -4.82 -3.56 -10.18
CA ILE A 156 -5.83 -2.74 -9.50
C ILE A 156 -6.29 -1.65 -10.47
N VAL A 157 -7.55 -1.69 -10.84
CA VAL A 157 -8.17 -0.61 -11.62
C VAL A 157 -9.02 0.25 -10.70
N ALA A 158 -8.51 1.43 -10.39
CA ALA A 158 -9.15 2.36 -9.49
C ALA A 158 -10.06 3.35 -10.25
N PRO A 159 -11.11 3.88 -9.62
CA PRO A 159 -11.88 4.98 -10.21
C PRO A 159 -11.01 6.24 -10.35
N PRO A 160 -11.33 7.14 -11.29
CA PRO A 160 -10.56 8.36 -11.52
C PRO A 160 -10.62 9.35 -10.34
N SER A 161 -11.63 9.21 -9.49
CA SER A 161 -11.82 10.04 -8.29
C SER A 161 -12.47 9.24 -7.17
N CYS A 162 -12.31 9.71 -5.93
CA CYS A 162 -13.03 9.14 -4.80
C CYS A 162 -14.53 9.28 -4.99
N HIS A 163 -15.27 8.27 -4.54
CA HIS A 163 -16.72 8.32 -4.59
C HIS A 163 -17.27 9.47 -3.74
N LEU A 164 -18.15 10.24 -4.33
CA LEU A 164 -18.95 11.24 -3.62
C LEU A 164 -20.44 10.92 -3.85
N PRO A 165 -21.26 10.94 -2.79
CA PRO A 165 -22.70 10.75 -2.93
C PRO A 165 -23.33 11.77 -3.89
N ALA A 166 -24.41 11.38 -4.57
CA ALA A 166 -25.11 12.26 -5.47
C ALA A 166 -25.55 13.54 -4.76
N GLY A 167 -25.21 14.71 -5.35
CA GLY A 167 -25.51 16.03 -4.77
C GLY A 167 -24.51 16.54 -3.75
N TRP A 168 -23.51 15.73 -3.32
CA TRP A 168 -22.48 16.13 -2.36
C TRP A 168 -21.75 17.45 -2.71
N PRO A 169 -21.37 17.74 -3.94
CA PRO A 169 -20.67 18.99 -4.24
C PRO A 169 -21.55 20.25 -4.23
N ARG A 170 -22.88 20.14 -4.10
CA ARG A 170 -23.82 21.25 -4.29
C ARG A 170 -24.18 22.03 -3.04
N ARG A 171 -23.80 21.53 -1.84
CA ARG A 171 -24.07 22.21 -0.57
C ARG A 171 -22.97 21.91 0.46
N ARG A 172 -22.97 22.67 1.53
CA ARG A 172 -22.14 22.35 2.70
C ARG A 172 -22.81 21.24 3.50
N TYR A 173 -22.02 20.29 3.92
CA TYR A 173 -22.43 19.19 4.82
C TYR A 173 -21.79 19.39 6.17
N TRP A 174 -22.46 18.99 7.22
CA TRP A 174 -21.92 18.95 8.56
C TRP A 174 -22.31 17.66 9.26
N GLY A 175 -21.51 17.25 10.22
CA GLY A 175 -21.74 16.02 10.95
C GLY A 175 -21.28 16.09 12.38
N LEU A 176 -21.72 15.11 13.18
CA LEU A 176 -21.24 14.90 14.53
C LEU A 176 -20.12 13.84 14.49
N ALA A 177 -19.03 14.07 15.23
CA ALA A 177 -18.03 13.04 15.50
C ALA A 177 -18.18 12.60 16.96
N ALA A 178 -18.31 11.30 17.20
CA ALA A 178 -18.45 10.75 18.52
C ALA A 178 -17.61 9.50 18.72
N GLN A 179 -17.13 9.33 19.93
CA GLN A 179 -16.53 8.08 20.37
C GLN A 179 -17.62 7.21 20.95
N LEU A 180 -17.94 6.08 20.33
CA LEU A 180 -19.06 5.23 20.74
C LEU A 180 -18.97 4.84 22.21
N TYR A 181 -17.80 4.42 22.66
CA TYR A 181 -17.55 4.01 24.05
C TYR A 181 -17.77 5.14 25.07
N ALA A 182 -17.71 6.41 24.66
CA ALA A 182 -17.90 7.58 25.53
C ALA A 182 -19.36 8.04 25.60
N LEU A 183 -20.25 7.54 24.77
CA LEU A 183 -21.66 7.83 24.86
C LEU A 183 -22.24 7.24 26.14
N ARG A 184 -23.21 7.94 26.74
CA ARG A 184 -23.83 7.52 28.00
C ARG A 184 -25.34 7.54 27.88
N ARG A 185 -25.95 6.52 28.43
CA ARG A 185 -27.42 6.44 28.60
C ARG A 185 -27.77 5.86 29.96
N ARG A 186 -28.99 6.06 30.37
CA ARG A 186 -29.50 5.42 31.60
C ARG A 186 -29.58 3.90 31.36
N GLY A 187 -28.95 3.11 32.24
CA GLY A 187 -28.93 1.65 32.16
C GLY A 187 -27.86 1.06 31.24
N ASP A 188 -26.89 1.86 30.81
CA ASP A 188 -25.70 1.32 30.14
C ASP A 188 -24.81 0.53 31.11
N TRP A 189 -23.88 -0.26 30.58
CA TRP A 189 -22.91 -1.04 31.36
C TRP A 189 -21.65 -0.29 31.73
N GLY A 190 -21.68 1.06 31.67
CA GLY A 190 -20.51 1.90 31.89
C GLY A 190 -19.75 2.21 30.61
N ILE A 191 -20.23 1.75 29.48
CA ILE A 191 -19.71 1.99 28.14
C ILE A 191 -20.86 2.29 27.19
N GLY A 192 -20.65 3.18 26.22
CA GLY A 192 -21.64 3.44 25.17
C GLY A 192 -21.74 2.26 24.20
N ASP A 193 -22.95 2.00 23.76
CA ASP A 193 -23.36 0.86 22.94
C ASP A 193 -24.17 1.29 21.70
N PHE A 194 -24.63 0.34 20.89
CA PHE A 194 -25.43 0.65 19.70
C PHE A 194 -26.80 1.25 20.03
N THR A 195 -27.36 1.00 21.22
CA THR A 195 -28.58 1.69 21.66
C THR A 195 -28.28 3.16 21.96
N ALA A 196 -27.15 3.48 22.58
CA ALA A 196 -26.71 4.88 22.76
C ALA A 196 -26.45 5.57 21.43
N LEU A 197 -25.85 4.86 20.46
CA LEU A 197 -25.65 5.37 19.10
C LEU A 197 -26.98 5.66 18.39
N ARG A 198 -27.93 4.75 18.47
CA ARG A 198 -29.28 4.95 17.91
C ARG A 198 -29.95 6.21 18.48
N ALA A 199 -29.82 6.43 19.80
CA ALA A 199 -30.33 7.63 20.44
C ALA A 199 -29.60 8.91 19.95
N LEU A 200 -28.28 8.86 19.80
CA LEU A 200 -27.51 9.96 19.23
C LEU A 200 -27.98 10.31 17.82
N ILE A 201 -28.12 9.30 16.94
CA ILE A 201 -28.55 9.50 15.55
C ILE A 201 -29.97 10.11 15.52
N ALA A 202 -30.89 9.62 16.35
CA ALA A 202 -32.24 10.16 16.45
C ALA A 202 -32.25 11.61 16.95
N GLY A 203 -31.32 11.97 17.84
CA GLY A 203 -31.18 13.32 18.37
C GLY A 203 -30.32 14.25 17.51
N ALA A 204 -29.63 13.73 16.50
CA ALA A 204 -28.71 14.52 15.66
C ALA A 204 -29.40 15.56 14.76
N GLY A 205 -30.72 15.49 14.62
CA GLY A 205 -31.54 16.49 13.93
C GLY A 205 -31.15 16.65 12.46
N ALA A 206 -30.66 17.81 12.07
CA ALA A 206 -30.30 18.14 10.71
C ALA A 206 -28.85 17.78 10.34
N ALA A 207 -28.13 17.03 11.16
CA ALA A 207 -26.79 16.57 10.80
C ALA A 207 -26.85 15.60 9.60
N ASP A 208 -25.93 15.78 8.66
CA ASP A 208 -25.87 14.95 7.45
C ASP A 208 -25.14 13.61 7.69
N ALA A 209 -24.31 13.54 8.74
CA ALA A 209 -23.54 12.36 9.05
C ALA A 209 -23.22 12.26 10.55
N VAL A 210 -22.99 11.03 11.01
CA VAL A 210 -22.40 10.75 12.32
C VAL A 210 -21.16 9.90 12.09
N GLY A 211 -19.99 10.46 12.42
CA GLY A 211 -18.71 9.76 12.38
C GLY A 211 -18.41 9.09 13.72
N LEU A 212 -17.91 7.86 13.68
CA LEU A 212 -17.52 7.12 14.87
C LEU A 212 -16.02 6.80 14.86
N ASN A 213 -15.46 6.61 16.05
CA ASN A 213 -14.19 5.94 16.22
C ASN A 213 -14.27 4.48 15.70
N PRO A 214 -13.12 3.80 15.48
CA PRO A 214 -13.13 2.39 15.12
C PRO A 214 -13.88 1.52 16.14
N LEU A 215 -14.69 0.57 15.63
CA LEU A 215 -15.53 -0.32 16.45
C LEU A 215 -14.88 -1.70 16.67
N HIS A 216 -13.58 -1.79 16.44
CA HIS A 216 -12.81 -3.03 16.38
C HIS A 216 -12.75 -3.77 17.74
N ALA A 217 -12.55 -5.09 17.67
CA ALA A 217 -12.35 -5.94 18.83
C ALA A 217 -11.04 -5.58 19.57
N LEU A 218 -11.13 -5.46 20.88
CA LEU A 218 -10.01 -5.15 21.77
C LEU A 218 -9.42 -6.43 22.38
N PHE A 219 -8.24 -6.29 22.99
CA PHE A 219 -7.60 -7.36 23.76
C PHE A 219 -8.38 -7.61 25.05
N ARG A 220 -8.77 -8.86 25.30
CA ARG A 220 -9.54 -9.23 26.50
C ARG A 220 -8.66 -9.33 27.74
N ASP A 221 -7.41 -9.81 27.51
CA ASP A 221 -6.48 -10.14 28.60
C ASP A 221 -5.55 -8.96 28.96
N VAL A 222 -5.72 -7.81 28.28
CA VAL A 222 -4.92 -6.61 28.48
C VAL A 222 -5.85 -5.42 28.57
N PRO A 223 -6.52 -5.20 29.73
CA PRO A 223 -7.49 -4.10 29.90
C PRO A 223 -6.93 -2.70 29.62
N GLU A 224 -5.60 -2.53 29.80
CA GLU A 224 -4.90 -1.28 29.52
C GLU A 224 -4.84 -0.97 28.03
N ALA A 225 -4.93 -1.98 27.17
CA ALA A 225 -4.98 -1.82 25.72
C ALA A 225 -6.41 -1.49 25.24
N ALA A 226 -7.00 -0.47 25.81
CA ALA A 226 -8.39 -0.07 25.56
C ALA A 226 -8.57 0.80 24.30
N SER A 227 -7.50 1.14 23.59
CA SER A 227 -7.56 2.00 22.42
C SER A 227 -8.13 1.24 21.21
N PRO A 228 -9.25 1.68 20.62
CA PRO A 228 -9.80 1.06 19.41
C PRO A 228 -8.95 1.30 18.15
N TYR A 229 -7.96 2.17 18.23
CA TYR A 229 -7.00 2.44 17.16
C TYR A 229 -5.85 1.42 17.13
N SER A 230 -5.66 0.66 18.25
CA SER A 230 -4.70 -0.44 18.38
C SER A 230 -5.43 -1.74 18.75
N PRO A 231 -6.32 -2.24 17.87
CA PRO A 231 -7.19 -3.36 18.20
C PRO A 231 -6.48 -4.71 18.11
N SER A 232 -7.06 -5.74 18.75
CA SER A 232 -6.63 -7.14 18.56
C SER A 232 -7.02 -7.67 17.17
N SER A 233 -8.13 -7.17 16.61
CA SER A 233 -8.57 -7.52 15.26
C SER A 233 -9.34 -6.38 14.63
N ARG A 234 -9.05 -6.10 13.35
CA ARG A 234 -9.80 -5.14 12.53
C ARG A 234 -10.96 -5.77 11.76
N LEU A 235 -11.06 -7.10 11.79
CA LEU A 235 -12.11 -7.85 11.09
C LEU A 235 -13.36 -8.05 11.94
N PHE A 236 -13.25 -7.92 13.27
CA PHE A 236 -14.35 -8.14 14.20
C PHE A 236 -14.66 -6.87 14.99
N CYS A 237 -15.93 -6.67 15.29
CA CYS A 237 -16.37 -5.60 16.19
C CYS A 237 -16.19 -6.00 17.65
N ASN A 238 -16.05 -4.99 18.51
CA ASN A 238 -16.03 -5.19 19.95
C ASN A 238 -17.42 -5.62 20.44
N PRO A 239 -17.57 -6.81 21.06
CA PRO A 239 -18.86 -7.31 21.52
C PRO A 239 -19.48 -6.46 22.65
N LEU A 240 -18.70 -5.63 23.35
CA LEU A 240 -19.20 -4.72 24.37
C LEU A 240 -20.11 -3.62 23.82
N TYR A 241 -20.15 -3.41 22.50
CA TYR A 241 -21.07 -2.46 21.86
C TYR A 241 -22.47 -3.07 21.58
N LEU A 242 -22.62 -4.38 21.77
CA LEU A 242 -23.91 -5.05 21.68
C LEU A 242 -24.71 -4.78 22.97
N ASP A 243 -26.01 -4.55 22.80
CA ASP A 243 -26.93 -4.27 23.87
C ASP A 243 -27.86 -5.48 24.11
#